data_22148e52c236b5fb9b9a65e5e6789b42
#
_entry.id   22148e52c236b5fb9b9a65e5e6789b42
#
_cell.length_a   1.000
_cell.length_b   1.000
_cell.length_c   1.000
_cell.angle_alpha   90.00
_cell.angle_beta   90.00
_cell.angle_gamma   90.00
#
_symmetry.space_group_name_H-M   'P 1'
#
loop_
_entity.id
_entity.type
_entity.pdbx_description
1 polymer ?
#
loop_
_entity_poly.entity_id
_entity_poly.type
_entity_poly.pdbx_seq_one_letter_code
_entity_poly.pdbx_strand_id
1 'polypeptide(L)'
;MSYLASNLRFLRKQKGITQNELADQLDVQRTMISAYEDGRSEPKLATLTKLCEVLEVGIEELLEHDIETNGRKALQKRGINILTIATDDSDKENITLVGQKASAGYLNGYADPVYMETLPQFHLPNLSRQATYRAFELAGDSMLPLIPGTIVIGSYVEQLKQIKSGRTYVLVTQTEGVVYKRVFNYLEENGKLFLVSDNELYKPYEVKGEDVLEIWDSKAFISTDFPNPGDK
;
A
#
# COMPACT_ATOMS: atom_id res chain seq x y z
N MET A 1 -5.09 3.43 26.44
CA MET A 1 -4.79 2.08 25.89
C MET A 1 -3.34 2.10 25.47
N SER A 2 -2.56 1.09 25.83
CA SER A 2 -1.15 1.01 25.38
C SER A 2 -1.10 0.41 23.97
N TYR A 3 -0.24 0.98 23.12
CA TYR A 3 0.02 0.50 21.75
C TYR A 3 1.16 -0.54 21.69
N LEU A 4 1.68 -0.97 22.84
CA LEU A 4 2.83 -1.87 22.93
C LEU A 4 2.73 -3.09 22.00
N ALA A 5 1.62 -3.81 22.05
CA ALA A 5 1.46 -5.08 21.32
C ALA A 5 1.51 -4.88 19.78
N SER A 6 0.77 -3.90 19.28
CA SER A 6 0.75 -3.56 17.85
C SER A 6 2.11 -3.02 17.38
N ASN A 7 2.69 -2.09 18.15
CA ASN A 7 3.98 -1.48 17.83
C ASN A 7 5.14 -2.49 17.86
N LEU A 8 5.16 -3.38 18.84
CA LEU A 8 6.16 -4.43 18.95
C LEU A 8 6.15 -5.34 17.72
N ARG A 9 4.95 -5.81 17.34
CA ARG A 9 4.77 -6.65 16.14
C ARG A 9 5.18 -5.92 14.87
N PHE A 10 4.78 -4.66 14.73
CA PHE A 10 5.10 -3.82 13.59
C PHE A 10 6.61 -3.59 13.45
N LEU A 11 7.28 -3.10 14.51
CA LEU A 11 8.72 -2.80 14.50
C LEU A 11 9.58 -4.04 14.28
N ARG A 12 9.22 -5.18 14.89
CA ARG A 12 9.91 -6.45 14.65
C ARG A 12 9.85 -6.86 13.19
N LYS A 13 8.64 -6.81 12.59
CA LYS A 13 8.47 -7.11 11.16
C LYS A 13 9.22 -6.13 10.27
N GLN A 14 9.21 -4.85 10.59
CA GLN A 14 9.94 -3.81 9.86
C GLN A 14 11.46 -4.07 9.86
N LYS A 15 12.01 -4.61 10.98
CA LYS A 15 13.42 -5.05 11.06
C LYS A 15 13.67 -6.41 10.38
N GLY A 16 12.64 -7.09 9.86
CA GLY A 16 12.76 -8.39 9.19
C GLY A 16 13.15 -9.55 10.12
N ILE A 17 12.99 -9.41 11.44
CA ILE A 17 13.38 -10.44 12.42
C ILE A 17 12.17 -11.26 12.87
N THR A 18 12.40 -12.57 13.10
CA THR A 18 11.38 -13.50 13.62
C THR A 18 11.16 -13.31 15.12
N GLN A 19 10.06 -13.88 15.64
CA GLN A 19 9.83 -13.91 17.10
C GLN A 19 10.92 -14.66 17.87
N ASN A 20 11.55 -15.69 17.25
CA ASN A 20 12.66 -16.41 17.83
C ASN A 20 13.89 -15.51 17.95
N GLU A 21 14.30 -14.86 16.87
CA GLU A 21 15.47 -13.97 16.84
C GLU A 21 15.32 -12.80 17.81
N LEU A 22 14.12 -12.22 17.92
CA LEU A 22 13.86 -11.18 18.92
C LEU A 22 13.94 -11.73 20.34
N ALA A 23 13.43 -12.94 20.58
CA ALA A 23 13.48 -13.59 21.89
C ALA A 23 14.93 -13.87 22.32
N ASP A 24 15.77 -14.35 21.39
CA ASP A 24 17.19 -14.60 21.62
C ASP A 24 17.95 -13.30 21.97
N GLN A 25 17.67 -12.19 21.26
CA GLN A 25 18.29 -10.88 21.54
C GLN A 25 17.90 -10.32 22.92
N LEU A 26 16.71 -10.66 23.41
CA LEU A 26 16.19 -10.19 24.70
C LEU A 26 16.46 -11.15 25.85
N ASP A 27 17.03 -12.33 25.58
CA ASP A 27 17.22 -13.42 26.54
C ASP A 27 15.89 -13.85 27.21
N VAL A 28 14.85 -14.05 26.39
CA VAL A 28 13.53 -14.51 26.82
C VAL A 28 13.03 -15.67 25.95
N GLN A 29 11.98 -16.35 26.37
CA GLN A 29 11.39 -17.39 25.54
C GLN A 29 10.54 -16.78 24.40
N ARG A 30 10.51 -17.42 23.23
CA ARG A 30 9.66 -17.03 22.10
C ARG A 30 8.19 -16.85 22.50
N THR A 31 7.67 -17.72 23.39
CA THR A 31 6.29 -17.66 23.88
C THR A 31 5.98 -16.34 24.61
N MET A 32 6.98 -15.72 25.23
CA MET A 32 6.87 -14.40 25.86
C MET A 32 6.67 -13.32 24.78
N ILE A 33 7.46 -13.36 23.72
CA ILE A 33 7.31 -12.41 22.58
C ILE A 33 5.93 -12.52 21.96
N SER A 34 5.45 -13.76 21.70
CA SER A 34 4.08 -13.97 21.22
C SER A 34 3.03 -13.39 22.18
N ALA A 35 3.20 -13.59 23.51
CA ALA A 35 2.26 -13.07 24.49
C ALA A 35 2.26 -11.54 24.55
N TYR A 36 3.41 -10.89 24.37
CA TYR A 36 3.52 -9.43 24.30
C TYR A 36 2.85 -8.89 23.04
N GLU A 37 3.11 -9.50 21.87
CA GLU A 37 2.50 -9.10 20.59
C GLU A 37 0.99 -9.35 20.50
N ASP A 38 0.47 -10.28 21.29
CA ASP A 38 -0.97 -10.57 21.37
C ASP A 38 -1.67 -9.78 22.49
N GLY A 39 -0.90 -8.95 23.26
CA GLY A 39 -1.45 -8.19 24.38
C GLY A 39 -1.89 -9.04 25.57
N ARG A 40 -1.48 -10.33 25.62
CA ARG A 40 -1.84 -11.26 26.72
C ARG A 40 -0.95 -11.09 27.97
N SER A 41 0.20 -10.42 27.81
CA SER A 41 1.17 -10.15 28.87
C SER A 41 1.92 -8.87 28.57
N GLU A 42 2.40 -8.22 29.61
CA GLU A 42 3.27 -7.04 29.50
C GLU A 42 4.71 -7.38 29.91
N PRO A 43 5.71 -6.83 29.20
CA PRO A 43 7.11 -7.01 29.56
C PRO A 43 7.44 -6.27 30.88
N LYS A 44 8.33 -6.86 31.67
CA LYS A 44 8.92 -6.17 32.81
C LYS A 44 9.75 -4.98 32.33
N LEU A 45 9.94 -3.98 33.18
CA LEU A 45 10.68 -2.75 32.84
C LEU A 45 12.04 -3.04 32.23
N ALA A 46 12.82 -3.99 32.78
CA ALA A 46 14.11 -4.37 32.23
C ALA A 46 14.03 -4.94 30.80
N THR A 47 13.00 -5.75 30.52
CA THR A 47 12.75 -6.28 29.16
C THR A 47 12.27 -5.18 28.23
N LEU A 48 11.45 -4.26 28.73
CA LEU A 48 10.95 -3.12 27.95
C LEU A 48 12.10 -2.19 27.52
N THR A 49 13.06 -1.91 28.41
CA THR A 49 14.25 -1.13 28.08
C THR A 49 15.09 -1.80 26.98
N LYS A 50 15.34 -3.10 27.09
CA LYS A 50 16.02 -3.87 26.05
C LYS A 50 15.25 -3.90 24.73
N LEU A 51 13.93 -3.99 24.77
CA LEU A 51 13.07 -3.87 23.59
C LEU A 51 13.25 -2.54 22.87
N CYS A 52 13.29 -1.44 23.63
CA CYS A 52 13.53 -0.11 23.07
C CYS A 52 14.92 0.00 22.41
N GLU A 53 15.94 -0.58 23.00
CA GLU A 53 17.30 -0.62 22.44
C GLU A 53 17.35 -1.45 21.14
N VAL A 54 16.81 -2.68 21.18
CA VAL A 54 16.81 -3.60 20.03
C VAL A 54 15.99 -3.04 18.88
N LEU A 55 14.84 -2.42 19.17
CA LEU A 55 13.94 -1.88 18.16
C LEU A 55 14.26 -0.42 17.77
N GLU A 56 15.24 0.22 18.43
CA GLU A 56 15.67 1.60 18.21
C GLU A 56 14.52 2.61 18.32
N VAL A 57 13.69 2.46 19.35
CA VAL A 57 12.49 3.27 19.57
C VAL A 57 12.45 3.80 21.01
N GLY A 58 11.90 5.00 21.18
CA GLY A 58 11.66 5.57 22.51
C GLY A 58 10.56 4.82 23.28
N ILE A 59 10.69 4.74 24.61
CA ILE A 59 9.69 4.05 25.44
C ILE A 59 8.30 4.70 25.35
N GLU A 60 8.24 6.01 25.33
CA GLU A 60 7.01 6.80 25.15
C GLU A 60 6.38 6.49 23.79
N GLU A 61 7.19 6.50 22.74
CA GLU A 61 6.74 6.21 21.38
C GLU A 61 6.22 4.78 21.26
N LEU A 62 6.90 3.80 21.90
CA LEU A 62 6.49 2.40 21.90
C LEU A 62 5.15 2.17 22.63
N LEU A 63 4.86 2.94 23.70
CA LEU A 63 3.70 2.71 24.57
C LEU A 63 2.49 3.58 24.23
N GLU A 64 2.71 4.85 23.87
CA GLU A 64 1.66 5.87 23.82
C GLU A 64 1.24 6.25 22.40
N HIS A 65 2.07 5.99 21.41
CA HIS A 65 1.80 6.34 20.02
C HIS A 65 1.56 5.10 19.16
N ASP A 66 0.58 5.17 18.28
CA ASP A 66 0.43 4.18 17.21
C ASP A 66 1.50 4.43 16.15
N ILE A 67 2.63 3.70 16.27
CA ILE A 67 3.80 3.88 15.38
C ILE A 67 3.45 3.50 13.95
N GLU A 68 2.66 2.47 13.75
CA GLU A 68 2.24 2.04 12.42
C GLU A 68 1.46 3.13 11.71
N THR A 69 0.44 3.69 12.38
CA THR A 69 -0.40 4.74 11.80
C THR A 69 0.33 6.10 11.76
N ASN A 70 1.05 6.47 12.81
CA ASN A 70 1.76 7.75 12.89
C ASN A 70 3.03 7.75 12.03
N GLY A 71 3.75 6.64 11.94
CA GLY A 71 4.89 6.48 11.05
C GLY A 71 4.47 6.62 9.59
N ARG A 72 3.37 5.98 9.20
CA ARG A 72 2.78 6.14 7.86
C ARG A 72 2.36 7.59 7.59
N LYS A 73 1.70 8.26 8.55
CA LYS A 73 1.32 9.68 8.42
C LYS A 73 2.53 10.61 8.36
N ALA A 74 3.57 10.36 9.14
CA ALA A 74 4.80 11.17 9.12
C ALA A 74 5.58 10.99 7.82
N LEU A 75 5.64 9.78 7.28
CA LEU A 75 6.26 9.48 5.98
C LEU A 75 5.46 10.10 4.83
N GLN A 76 4.14 10.01 4.86
CA GLN A 76 3.25 10.69 3.91
C GLN A 76 3.40 12.22 3.95
N LYS A 77 3.51 12.80 5.16
CA LYS A 77 3.72 14.26 5.34
C LYS A 77 5.08 14.73 4.85
N ARG A 78 6.09 13.84 4.82
CA ARG A 78 7.42 14.08 4.25
C ARG A 78 7.50 13.74 2.76
N GLY A 79 6.42 13.23 2.15
CA GLY A 79 6.42 12.78 0.75
C GLY A 79 7.26 11.53 0.50
N ILE A 80 7.61 10.79 1.56
CA ILE A 80 8.36 9.53 1.46
C ILE A 80 7.36 8.39 1.60
N ASN A 81 7.01 7.77 0.50
CA ASN A 81 6.26 6.52 0.50
C ASN A 81 7.26 5.36 0.37
N ILE A 82 7.21 4.42 1.30
CA ILE A 82 7.97 3.17 1.17
C ILE A 82 7.19 2.28 0.21
N LEU A 83 7.73 2.14 -0.99
CA LEU A 83 7.16 1.27 -2.01
C LEU A 83 7.86 -0.09 -1.95
N THR A 84 7.10 -1.14 -1.72
CA THR A 84 7.63 -2.50 -1.79
C THR A 84 7.76 -2.91 -3.26
N ILE A 85 8.99 -3.20 -3.68
CA ILE A 85 9.36 -3.60 -5.03
C ILE A 85 9.73 -5.07 -5.01
N ALA A 86 9.16 -5.85 -5.92
CA ALA A 86 9.56 -7.23 -6.15
C ALA A 86 10.55 -7.30 -7.32
N THR A 87 11.71 -7.92 -7.11
CA THR A 87 12.72 -8.16 -8.15
C THR A 87 12.82 -9.63 -8.50
N ASP A 88 13.22 -9.95 -9.73
CA ASP A 88 13.55 -11.31 -10.14
C ASP A 88 15.03 -11.63 -9.84
N ASP A 89 15.43 -12.90 -10.08
CA ASP A 89 16.82 -13.39 -9.89
C ASP A 89 17.87 -12.61 -10.74
N SER A 90 17.42 -11.79 -11.69
CA SER A 90 18.26 -10.93 -12.52
C SER A 90 18.21 -9.46 -12.12
N ASP A 91 17.74 -9.16 -10.91
CA ASP A 91 17.59 -7.81 -10.34
C ASP A 91 16.67 -6.90 -11.17
N LYS A 92 15.70 -7.51 -11.88
CA LYS A 92 14.67 -6.79 -12.63
C LYS A 92 13.43 -6.64 -11.78
N GLU A 93 12.91 -5.42 -11.77
CA GLU A 93 11.65 -5.12 -11.11
C GLU A 93 10.48 -5.80 -11.82
N ASN A 94 9.76 -6.63 -11.09
CA ASN A 94 8.55 -7.30 -11.54
C ASN A 94 7.31 -6.44 -11.29
N ILE A 95 6.32 -6.57 -12.15
CA ILE A 95 5.02 -5.93 -12.01
C ILE A 95 4.14 -6.84 -11.15
N THR A 96 3.86 -6.42 -9.93
CA THR A 96 2.95 -7.14 -9.03
C THR A 96 1.50 -6.90 -9.46
N LEU A 97 0.71 -7.98 -9.58
CA LEU A 97 -0.72 -7.93 -9.92
C LEU A 97 -1.59 -7.93 -8.65
N VAL A 98 -2.33 -6.88 -8.47
CA VAL A 98 -3.39 -6.75 -7.46
C VAL A 98 -4.72 -7.15 -8.09
N GLY A 99 -5.10 -8.43 -7.95
CA GLY A 99 -6.39 -8.92 -8.42
C GLY A 99 -7.55 -8.44 -7.55
N GLN A 100 -8.78 -8.59 -8.03
CA GLN A 100 -9.99 -8.15 -7.30
C GLN A 100 -10.09 -8.75 -5.88
N LYS A 101 -9.78 -10.03 -5.74
CA LYS A 101 -9.79 -10.72 -4.43
C LYS A 101 -8.70 -10.19 -3.47
N ALA A 102 -7.61 -9.68 -4.01
CA ALA A 102 -6.51 -9.14 -3.23
C ALA A 102 -6.72 -7.67 -2.83
N SER A 103 -7.62 -6.94 -3.49
CA SER A 103 -7.80 -5.49 -3.29
C SER A 103 -8.10 -5.11 -1.84
N ALA A 104 -8.94 -5.86 -1.13
CA ALA A 104 -9.24 -5.59 0.28
C ALA A 104 -8.03 -5.86 1.21
N GLY A 105 -7.28 -6.92 0.94
CA GLY A 105 -6.03 -7.23 1.65
C GLY A 105 -4.92 -6.24 1.32
N TYR A 106 -4.91 -5.73 0.10
CA TYR A 106 -3.93 -4.77 -0.38
C TYR A 106 -3.92 -3.46 0.40
N LEU A 107 -5.09 -2.96 0.81
CA LEU A 107 -5.19 -1.76 1.67
C LEU A 107 -4.43 -1.89 2.98
N ASN A 108 -4.36 -3.08 3.53
CA ASN A 108 -3.67 -3.37 4.78
C ASN A 108 -2.23 -3.86 4.58
N GLY A 109 -1.93 -4.44 3.41
CA GLY A 109 -0.68 -5.12 3.10
C GLY A 109 0.21 -4.46 2.06
N TYR A 110 -0.19 -3.33 1.43
CA TYR A 110 0.58 -2.72 0.33
C TYR A 110 2.01 -2.32 0.71
N ALA A 111 2.27 -2.06 1.99
CA ALA A 111 3.60 -1.75 2.53
C ALA A 111 4.28 -2.95 3.21
N ASP A 112 3.68 -4.14 3.19
CA ASP A 112 4.24 -5.36 3.76
C ASP A 112 4.93 -6.19 2.65
N PRO A 113 6.28 -6.31 2.67
CA PRO A 113 7.01 -7.09 1.66
C PRO A 113 6.54 -8.53 1.56
N VAL A 114 6.26 -9.18 2.71
CA VAL A 114 5.82 -10.58 2.74
C VAL A 114 4.47 -10.75 2.05
N TYR A 115 3.53 -9.83 2.28
CA TYR A 115 2.25 -9.85 1.58
C TYR A 115 2.45 -9.62 0.08
N MET A 116 3.29 -8.66 -0.31
CA MET A 116 3.53 -8.32 -1.72
C MET A 116 4.18 -9.47 -2.50
N GLU A 117 5.03 -10.28 -1.86
CA GLU A 117 5.63 -11.48 -2.45
C GLU A 117 4.61 -12.59 -2.71
N THR A 118 3.48 -12.61 -2.00
CA THR A 118 2.40 -13.60 -2.22
C THR A 118 1.55 -13.30 -3.45
N LEU A 119 1.61 -12.06 -3.96
CA LEU A 119 0.83 -11.65 -5.12
C LEU A 119 1.47 -12.14 -6.43
N PRO A 120 0.67 -12.47 -7.45
CA PRO A 120 1.20 -12.82 -8.76
C PRO A 120 2.07 -11.72 -9.35
N GLN A 121 3.14 -12.10 -10.02
CA GLN A 121 4.09 -11.19 -10.62
C GLN A 121 4.32 -11.54 -12.08
N PHE A 122 4.56 -10.53 -12.91
CA PHE A 122 4.89 -10.71 -14.32
C PHE A 122 5.79 -9.58 -14.83
N HIS A 123 6.32 -9.75 -16.04
CA HIS A 123 7.20 -8.78 -16.67
C HIS A 123 6.65 -8.35 -18.04
N LEU A 124 6.75 -7.05 -18.35
CA LEU A 124 6.45 -6.49 -19.67
C LEU A 124 7.71 -5.83 -20.25
N PRO A 125 8.25 -6.34 -21.38
CA PRO A 125 9.54 -5.89 -21.91
C PRO A 125 9.53 -4.46 -22.44
N ASN A 126 8.37 -3.90 -22.77
CA ASN A 126 8.23 -2.59 -23.42
C ASN A 126 8.02 -1.41 -22.45
N LEU A 127 8.03 -1.65 -21.13
CA LEU A 127 7.92 -0.59 -20.14
C LEU A 127 9.31 -0.05 -19.76
N SER A 128 9.37 1.25 -19.45
CA SER A 128 10.61 1.90 -19.03
C SER A 128 11.12 1.30 -17.72
N ARG A 129 12.44 1.05 -17.63
CA ARG A 129 13.08 0.57 -16.40
C ARG A 129 13.34 1.66 -15.36
N GLN A 130 12.94 2.90 -15.64
CA GLN A 130 13.15 4.05 -14.75
C GLN A 130 11.94 4.35 -13.85
N ALA A 131 10.90 3.53 -13.89
CA ALA A 131 9.69 3.72 -13.12
C ALA A 131 9.22 2.39 -12.51
N THR A 132 8.75 2.43 -11.30
CA THR A 132 8.11 1.31 -10.63
C THR A 132 6.68 1.15 -11.13
N TYR A 133 6.30 -0.09 -11.46
CA TYR A 133 4.99 -0.42 -12.01
C TYR A 133 4.22 -1.37 -11.11
N ARG A 134 2.90 -1.23 -11.15
CA ARG A 134 1.95 -2.16 -10.53
C ARG A 134 0.74 -2.35 -11.42
N ALA A 135 0.15 -3.53 -11.39
CA ALA A 135 -1.01 -3.90 -12.17
C ALA A 135 -2.21 -4.09 -11.25
N PHE A 136 -3.38 -3.62 -11.69
CA PHE A 136 -4.61 -3.68 -10.92
C PHE A 136 -5.74 -4.21 -11.81
N GLU A 137 -6.41 -5.26 -11.35
CA GLU A 137 -7.57 -5.80 -12.02
C GLU A 137 -8.80 -4.96 -11.71
N LEU A 138 -9.47 -4.47 -12.76
CA LEU A 138 -10.66 -3.64 -12.61
C LEU A 138 -11.88 -4.46 -12.20
N ALA A 139 -12.60 -3.94 -11.21
CA ALA A 139 -13.92 -4.41 -10.82
C ALA A 139 -14.99 -3.43 -11.31
N GLY A 140 -16.06 -3.95 -11.91
CA GLY A 140 -17.17 -3.13 -12.40
C GLY A 140 -16.88 -2.39 -13.71
N ASP A 141 -17.85 -1.61 -14.15
CA ASP A 141 -17.94 -0.98 -15.47
C ASP A 141 -17.85 0.56 -15.43
N SER A 142 -17.33 1.11 -14.33
CA SER A 142 -17.29 2.56 -14.13
C SER A 142 -16.35 3.30 -15.09
N MET A 143 -15.45 2.58 -15.77
CA MET A 143 -14.42 3.16 -16.65
C MET A 143 -14.49 2.57 -18.07
N LEU A 144 -15.70 2.47 -18.62
CA LEU A 144 -15.88 2.07 -20.03
C LEU A 144 -15.05 2.96 -20.98
N PRO A 145 -14.48 2.41 -22.07
CA PRO A 145 -14.72 1.07 -22.61
C PRO A 145 -13.92 -0.06 -21.94
N LEU A 146 -13.17 0.20 -20.85
CA LEU A 146 -12.48 -0.85 -20.11
C LEU A 146 -13.50 -1.65 -19.30
N ILE A 147 -13.62 -2.93 -19.63
CA ILE A 147 -14.59 -3.85 -19.02
C ILE A 147 -14.06 -4.46 -17.72
N PRO A 148 -14.91 -5.03 -16.85
CA PRO A 148 -14.49 -5.78 -15.67
C PRO A 148 -13.50 -6.89 -16.04
N GLY A 149 -12.47 -7.12 -15.21
CA GLY A 149 -11.38 -8.06 -15.48
C GLY A 149 -10.22 -7.49 -16.32
N THR A 150 -10.36 -6.29 -16.88
CA THR A 150 -9.23 -5.58 -17.50
C THR A 150 -8.17 -5.28 -16.45
N ILE A 151 -6.91 -5.54 -16.77
CA ILE A 151 -5.76 -5.25 -15.91
C ILE A 151 -5.15 -3.92 -16.35
N VAL A 152 -5.19 -2.91 -15.50
CA VAL A 152 -4.53 -1.61 -15.73
C VAL A 152 -3.14 -1.63 -15.10
N ILE A 153 -2.14 -1.21 -15.87
CA ILE A 153 -0.75 -1.10 -15.41
C ILE A 153 -0.46 0.39 -15.22
N GLY A 154 -0.11 0.75 -13.98
CA GLY A 154 0.24 2.10 -13.59
C GLY A 154 1.69 2.23 -13.22
N SER A 155 2.30 3.39 -13.52
CA SER A 155 3.57 3.80 -12.95
C SER A 155 3.34 4.61 -11.68
N TYR A 156 4.16 4.35 -10.67
CA TYR A 156 4.07 5.04 -9.39
C TYR A 156 4.27 6.55 -9.52
N VAL A 157 3.45 7.32 -8.81
CA VAL A 157 3.53 8.78 -8.71
C VAL A 157 3.98 9.14 -7.30
N GLU A 158 5.21 9.64 -7.19
CA GLU A 158 5.84 9.92 -5.89
C GLU A 158 5.16 11.05 -5.10
N GLN A 159 4.63 12.05 -5.81
CA GLN A 159 4.04 13.22 -5.19
C GLN A 159 2.68 13.54 -5.80
N LEU A 160 1.68 13.75 -4.97
CA LEU A 160 0.31 14.07 -5.40
C LEU A 160 0.23 15.32 -6.29
N LYS A 161 1.12 16.29 -6.11
CA LYS A 161 1.20 17.48 -6.96
C LYS A 161 1.61 17.21 -8.41
N GLN A 162 2.19 16.02 -8.69
CA GLN A 162 2.54 15.60 -10.05
C GLN A 162 1.34 15.06 -10.84
N ILE A 163 0.18 14.91 -10.20
CA ILE A 163 -1.07 14.49 -10.84
C ILE A 163 -1.46 15.52 -11.89
N LYS A 164 -1.63 15.05 -13.12
CA LYS A 164 -2.12 15.86 -14.24
C LYS A 164 -3.62 15.70 -14.35
N SER A 165 -4.35 16.82 -14.23
CA SER A 165 -5.82 16.84 -14.36
C SER A 165 -6.28 16.26 -15.70
N GLY A 166 -7.38 15.52 -15.68
CA GLY A 166 -8.01 14.92 -16.85
C GLY A 166 -7.41 13.58 -17.30
N ARG A 167 -6.35 13.09 -16.63
CA ARG A 167 -5.79 11.75 -16.87
C ARG A 167 -6.38 10.70 -15.94
N THR A 168 -6.22 9.44 -16.31
CA THR A 168 -6.70 8.30 -15.54
C THR A 168 -5.60 7.76 -14.62
N TYR A 169 -5.98 7.43 -13.39
CA TYR A 169 -5.10 6.90 -12.36
C TYR A 169 -5.77 5.76 -11.61
N VAL A 170 -4.97 4.82 -11.14
CA VAL A 170 -5.38 3.96 -10.05
C VAL A 170 -4.99 4.66 -8.75
N LEU A 171 -5.94 4.81 -7.83
CA LEU A 171 -5.72 5.36 -6.50
C LEU A 171 -5.98 4.26 -5.47
N VAL A 172 -5.11 4.20 -4.48
CA VAL A 172 -5.33 3.44 -3.25
C VAL A 172 -5.66 4.46 -2.17
N THR A 173 -6.87 4.38 -1.63
CA THR A 173 -7.37 5.37 -0.66
C THR A 173 -7.85 4.69 0.62
N GLN A 174 -7.86 5.43 1.72
CA GLN A 174 -8.35 4.92 3.00
C GLN A 174 -9.86 4.70 3.01
N THR A 175 -10.61 5.54 2.26
CA THR A 175 -12.07 5.58 2.27
C THR A 175 -12.71 4.73 1.18
N GLU A 176 -12.15 4.77 -0.04
CA GLU A 176 -12.75 4.13 -1.22
C GLU A 176 -12.04 2.83 -1.64
N GLY A 177 -10.92 2.51 -0.98
CA GLY A 177 -10.11 1.37 -1.37
C GLY A 177 -9.29 1.60 -2.64
N VAL A 178 -9.17 0.57 -3.46
CA VAL A 178 -8.50 0.63 -4.78
C VAL A 178 -9.52 1.03 -5.84
N VAL A 179 -9.34 2.20 -6.43
CA VAL A 179 -10.24 2.72 -7.46
C VAL A 179 -9.47 3.17 -8.70
N TYR A 180 -10.06 2.99 -9.88
CA TYR A 180 -9.55 3.50 -11.14
C TYR A 180 -10.48 4.57 -11.67
N LYS A 181 -9.97 5.80 -11.83
CA LYS A 181 -10.79 6.98 -12.17
C LYS A 181 -10.00 7.99 -12.99
N ARG A 182 -10.73 8.88 -13.67
CA ARG A 182 -10.20 10.11 -14.22
C ARG A 182 -10.11 11.15 -13.12
N VAL A 183 -8.92 11.74 -12.94
CA VAL A 183 -8.60 12.60 -11.80
C VAL A 183 -8.46 14.04 -12.24
N PHE A 184 -9.10 14.94 -11.49
CA PHE A 184 -8.89 16.37 -11.58
C PHE A 184 -8.28 16.83 -10.25
N ASN A 185 -7.16 17.53 -10.33
CA ASN A 185 -6.34 17.89 -9.19
C ASN A 185 -6.68 19.31 -8.71
N TYR A 186 -7.29 19.41 -7.53
CA TYR A 186 -7.60 20.65 -6.81
C TYR A 186 -6.90 20.69 -5.44
N LEU A 187 -5.73 20.02 -5.33
CA LEU A 187 -5.01 19.94 -4.04
C LEU A 187 -4.51 21.31 -3.55
N GLU A 188 -4.10 22.19 -4.48
CA GLU A 188 -3.63 23.53 -4.12
C GLU A 188 -4.79 24.45 -3.73
N GLU A 189 -5.97 24.27 -4.32
CA GLU A 189 -7.14 25.12 -4.08
C GLU A 189 -7.90 24.72 -2.81
N ASN A 190 -8.12 23.41 -2.60
CA ASN A 190 -8.98 22.94 -1.51
C ASN A 190 -8.52 21.64 -0.84
N GLY A 191 -7.33 21.14 -1.17
CA GLY A 191 -6.78 19.90 -0.61
C GLY A 191 -7.43 18.60 -1.10
N LYS A 192 -8.16 18.66 -2.24
CA LYS A 192 -8.94 17.51 -2.73
C LYS A 192 -8.59 17.12 -4.16
N LEU A 193 -8.85 15.84 -4.46
CA LEU A 193 -8.93 15.30 -5.81
C LEU A 193 -10.40 15.07 -6.17
N PHE A 194 -10.79 15.43 -7.39
CA PHE A 194 -12.10 15.15 -7.92
C PHE A 194 -12.02 13.97 -8.87
N LEU A 195 -12.76 12.91 -8.56
CA LEU A 195 -12.73 11.63 -9.26
C LEU A 195 -13.95 11.47 -10.14
N VAL A 196 -13.72 11.21 -11.41
CA VAL A 196 -14.77 11.08 -12.44
C VAL A 196 -14.67 9.70 -13.07
N SER A 197 -15.79 9.04 -13.22
CA SER A 197 -15.92 7.82 -14.01
C SER A 197 -16.12 8.17 -15.48
N ASP A 198 -15.52 7.39 -16.40
CA ASP A 198 -15.78 7.57 -17.84
C ASP A 198 -17.17 7.05 -18.23
N ASN A 199 -17.80 6.18 -17.41
CA ASN A 199 -19.19 5.82 -17.51
C ASN A 199 -20.07 6.85 -16.78
N GLU A 200 -20.89 7.60 -17.52
CA GLU A 200 -21.74 8.69 -17.02
C GLU A 200 -22.81 8.25 -16.00
N LEU A 201 -23.08 6.94 -15.88
CA LEU A 201 -24.00 6.42 -14.88
C LEU A 201 -23.46 6.58 -13.45
N TYR A 202 -22.15 6.79 -13.30
CA TYR A 202 -21.47 6.97 -12.02
C TYR A 202 -21.24 8.45 -11.73
N LYS A 203 -21.79 8.93 -10.61
CA LYS A 203 -21.60 10.32 -10.21
C LYS A 203 -20.15 10.58 -9.79
N PRO A 204 -19.58 11.72 -10.17
CA PRO A 204 -18.29 12.15 -9.66
C PRO A 204 -18.31 12.38 -8.13
N TYR A 205 -17.14 12.24 -7.49
CA TYR A 205 -16.98 12.46 -6.06
C TYR A 205 -15.60 12.99 -5.72
N GLU A 206 -15.45 13.48 -4.50
CA GLU A 206 -14.20 14.07 -4.01
C GLU A 206 -13.51 13.12 -3.03
N VAL A 207 -12.17 13.10 -3.09
CA VAL A 207 -11.30 12.43 -2.12
C VAL A 207 -10.28 13.44 -1.61
N LYS A 208 -10.06 13.49 -0.31
CA LYS A 208 -9.03 14.35 0.27
C LYS A 208 -7.65 13.81 -0.06
N GLY A 209 -6.69 14.72 -0.32
CA GLY A 209 -5.30 14.32 -0.57
C GLY A 209 -4.69 13.51 0.58
N GLU A 210 -5.09 13.78 1.82
CA GLU A 210 -4.64 13.04 3.02
C GLU A 210 -5.12 11.59 3.10
N ASP A 211 -6.22 11.25 2.39
CA ASP A 211 -6.78 9.90 2.34
C ASP A 211 -6.13 9.03 1.24
N VAL A 212 -5.34 9.63 0.35
CA VAL A 212 -4.65 8.93 -0.74
C VAL A 212 -3.38 8.28 -0.21
N LEU A 213 -3.32 6.96 -0.29
CA LEU A 213 -2.18 6.14 0.16
C LEU A 213 -1.16 5.93 -0.96
N GLU A 214 -1.64 5.57 -2.15
CA GLU A 214 -0.83 5.41 -3.36
C GLU A 214 -1.58 5.95 -4.58
N ILE A 215 -0.82 6.38 -5.57
CA ILE A 215 -1.36 6.77 -6.87
C ILE A 215 -0.47 6.26 -8.00
N TRP A 216 -1.12 5.76 -9.06
CA TRP A 216 -0.48 5.11 -10.18
C TRP A 216 -1.00 5.70 -11.48
N ASP A 217 -0.12 6.36 -12.26
CA ASP A 217 -0.46 6.95 -13.58
C ASP A 217 -0.58 5.83 -14.61
N SER A 218 -1.75 5.71 -15.24
CA SER A 218 -2.05 4.65 -16.21
C SER A 218 -1.11 4.70 -17.40
N LYS A 219 -0.46 3.57 -17.72
CA LYS A 219 0.51 3.45 -18.82
C LYS A 219 0.08 2.46 -19.88
N ALA A 220 -0.53 1.34 -19.46
CA ALA A 220 -0.98 0.29 -20.34
C ALA A 220 -2.18 -0.42 -19.73
N PHE A 221 -2.87 -1.22 -20.51
CA PHE A 221 -3.85 -2.17 -20.01
C PHE A 221 -3.76 -3.49 -20.78
N ILE A 222 -4.20 -4.56 -20.14
CA ILE A 222 -4.34 -5.91 -20.71
C ILE A 222 -5.80 -6.28 -20.58
N SER A 223 -6.46 -6.57 -21.69
CA SER A 223 -7.81 -7.14 -21.73
C SER A 223 -7.73 -8.53 -22.33
N THR A 224 -8.38 -9.49 -21.72
CA THR A 224 -8.50 -10.86 -22.23
C THR A 224 -9.77 -11.02 -23.08
N ASP A 225 -10.62 -9.99 -23.08
CA ASP A 225 -11.83 -9.96 -23.87
C ASP A 225 -11.64 -9.06 -25.08
N PHE A 226 -11.86 -9.62 -26.27
CA PHE A 226 -11.79 -8.88 -27.53
C PHE A 226 -13.17 -8.35 -27.87
N PRO A 227 -13.32 -7.02 -28.09
CA PRO A 227 -14.59 -6.48 -28.52
C PRO A 227 -14.99 -7.10 -29.87
N ASN A 228 -16.12 -7.81 -29.90
CA ASN A 228 -16.68 -8.30 -31.14
C ASN A 228 -17.29 -7.12 -31.93
N PRO A 229 -17.11 -7.04 -33.25
CA PRO A 229 -17.63 -5.94 -34.07
C PRO A 229 -19.17 -5.74 -34.02
N GLY A 230 -19.91 -6.60 -33.33
CA GLY A 230 -21.35 -6.56 -33.16
C GLY A 230 -21.86 -6.18 -31.77
N ASP A 231 -20.97 -6.07 -30.77
CA ASP A 231 -21.34 -5.70 -29.40
C ASP A 231 -21.36 -4.17 -29.28
N LYS A 232 -22.56 -3.58 -29.53
CA LYS A 232 -22.85 -2.16 -29.28
C LYS A 232 -23.87 -2.03 -28.17
#